data_a703b5dc98a4ea573c90df24af630e7d
#
_entry.id   a703b5dc98a4ea573c90df24af630e7d
#
_cell.length_a   1.000
_cell.length_b   1.000
_cell.length_c   1.000
_cell.angle_alpha   90.00
_cell.angle_beta   90.00
_cell.angle_gamma   90.00
#
_symmetry.space_group_name_H-M   'P 1'
#
loop_
_entity.id
_entity.type
_entity.pdbx_description
1 polymer ?
#
loop_
_entity_poly.entity_id
_entity_poly.type
_entity_poly.pdbx_seq_one_letter_code
_entity_poly.pdbx_strand_id
1 'polypeptide(L)'
;MKYTALIRTYNSFPLVADVVAALRAQAVPPEKIIAVDSNSCVEQRLALDNIFDQVIDYPKEPLNYSKAINIGVEACDTPYVLIISSHVVLTDPYLISYGINHISEGGERCLGCCFNQGGDYGKTYGVTRVDKRNFSLLLGLSNSCAFLKKQYIVDQPFREDVFSAEDQEWAAYYLRQHDASFFSFHSVYVKYLNPNVNDVKTMNEFISMAYFTHPALRGPKYIIPRLARALLAFLRMRPERAKHHLTMATALFMTNFRKPVRKSSYYD
;
A
#
# COMPACT_ATOMS: atom_id res chain seq x y z
N MET A 1 11.85 14.62 13.37
CA MET A 1 10.49 14.10 13.65
C MET A 1 10.63 12.74 14.29
N LYS A 2 9.82 12.43 15.33
CA LYS A 2 9.77 11.11 15.94
C LYS A 2 8.71 10.27 15.24
N TYR A 3 9.04 9.01 14.91
CA TYR A 3 8.13 8.10 14.25
C TYR A 3 8.33 6.65 14.67
N THR A 4 7.27 5.87 14.54
CA THR A 4 7.28 4.41 14.69
C THR A 4 7.17 3.78 13.31
N ALA A 5 7.98 2.77 13.02
CA ALA A 5 7.81 1.94 11.84
C ALA A 5 6.85 0.79 12.15
N LEU A 6 5.85 0.60 11.32
CA LEU A 6 4.83 -0.44 11.43
C LEU A 6 4.93 -1.38 10.23
N ILE A 7 5.19 -2.66 10.50
CA ILE A 7 5.38 -3.70 9.49
C ILE A 7 4.32 -4.79 9.68
N ARG A 8 3.58 -5.11 8.62
CA ARG A 8 2.70 -6.29 8.61
C ARG A 8 3.52 -7.50 8.19
N THR A 9 3.41 -8.59 8.94
CA THR A 9 4.19 -9.82 8.72
C THR A 9 3.28 -11.05 8.59
N TYR A 10 3.72 -11.99 7.76
CA TYR A 10 3.22 -13.36 7.68
C TYR A 10 4.29 -14.25 7.04
N ASN A 11 4.90 -15.11 7.84
CA ASN A 11 6.01 -15.97 7.41
C ASN A 11 7.07 -15.19 6.60
N SER A 12 7.41 -13.99 7.06
CA SER A 12 8.20 -13.01 6.30
C SER A 12 9.71 -13.09 6.55
N PHE A 13 10.16 -13.87 7.53
CA PHE A 13 11.58 -14.08 7.77
C PHE A 13 12.16 -15.06 6.71
N PRO A 14 13.39 -14.86 6.17
CA PRO A 14 14.37 -13.84 6.60
C PRO A 14 14.19 -12.46 5.93
N LEU A 15 13.38 -12.29 4.90
CA LEU A 15 13.29 -11.03 4.13
C LEU A 15 13.02 -9.80 5.00
N VAL A 16 12.17 -9.93 6.02
CA VAL A 16 11.84 -8.82 6.91
C VAL A 16 13.03 -8.34 7.76
N ALA A 17 14.04 -9.18 7.98
CA ALA A 17 15.25 -8.77 8.68
C ALA A 17 16.04 -7.70 7.91
N ASP A 18 16.09 -7.78 6.57
CA ASP A 18 16.72 -6.77 5.72
C ASP A 18 15.96 -5.44 5.80
N VAL A 19 14.62 -5.49 5.88
CA VAL A 19 13.77 -4.30 6.04
C VAL A 19 14.06 -3.61 7.37
N VAL A 20 14.09 -4.37 8.48
CA VAL A 20 14.40 -3.85 9.83
C VAL A 20 15.79 -3.26 9.89
N ALA A 21 16.80 -3.95 9.33
CA ALA A 21 18.17 -3.47 9.28
C ALA A 21 18.28 -2.14 8.49
N ALA A 22 17.64 -2.06 7.34
CA ALA A 22 17.62 -0.85 6.52
C ALA A 22 16.93 0.33 7.21
N LEU A 23 15.88 0.08 7.99
CA LEU A 23 15.20 1.12 8.78
C LEU A 23 16.08 1.64 9.92
N ARG A 24 16.77 0.75 10.63
CA ARG A 24 17.72 1.14 11.70
C ARG A 24 18.93 1.89 11.16
N ALA A 25 19.31 1.65 9.90
CA ALA A 25 20.41 2.33 9.22
C ALA A 25 20.03 3.70 8.60
N GLN A 26 18.77 4.13 8.70
CA GLN A 26 18.37 5.46 8.22
C GLN A 26 19.05 6.57 9.05
N ALA A 27 19.40 7.69 8.43
CA ALA A 27 19.95 8.87 9.11
C ALA A 27 19.01 9.43 10.18
N VAL A 28 17.70 9.22 9.99
CA VAL A 28 16.67 9.42 11.01
C VAL A 28 15.99 8.06 11.23
N PRO A 29 16.49 7.22 12.17
CA PRO A 29 15.91 5.91 12.44
C PRO A 29 14.56 6.04 13.18
N PRO A 30 13.69 5.01 13.11
CA PRO A 30 12.47 4.99 13.90
C PRO A 30 12.79 4.89 15.40
N GLU A 31 11.94 5.51 16.24
CA GLU A 31 12.00 5.34 17.71
C GLU A 31 11.69 3.88 18.11
N LYS A 32 10.84 3.21 17.33
CA LYS A 32 10.36 1.85 17.57
C LYS A 32 9.97 1.20 16.25
N ILE A 33 10.20 -0.09 16.12
CA ILE A 33 9.75 -0.92 14.99
C ILE A 33 8.78 -1.96 15.52
N ILE A 34 7.51 -1.87 15.10
CA ILE A 34 6.43 -2.75 15.52
C ILE A 34 6.06 -3.68 14.36
N ALA A 35 5.92 -4.98 14.64
CA ALA A 35 5.27 -5.91 13.73
C ALA A 35 3.82 -6.15 14.14
N VAL A 36 2.91 -6.27 13.16
CA VAL A 36 1.61 -6.92 13.33
C VAL A 36 1.67 -8.23 12.56
N ASP A 37 1.74 -9.33 13.31
CA ASP A 37 1.94 -10.67 12.75
C ASP A 37 0.62 -11.39 12.50
N SER A 38 0.41 -11.80 11.26
CA SER A 38 -0.83 -12.42 10.79
C SER A 38 -0.81 -13.94 10.94
N ASN A 39 -0.51 -14.42 12.15
CA ASN A 39 -0.45 -15.84 12.50
C ASN A 39 0.62 -16.63 11.74
N SER A 40 1.86 -16.13 11.71
CA SER A 40 3.02 -16.87 11.23
C SER A 40 3.22 -18.20 11.99
N CYS A 41 3.92 -19.16 11.39
CA CYS A 41 4.30 -20.38 12.10
C CYS A 41 5.24 -20.05 13.28
N VAL A 42 5.34 -20.96 14.25
CA VAL A 42 6.04 -20.74 15.52
C VAL A 42 7.48 -20.29 15.32
N GLU A 43 8.21 -20.95 14.42
CA GLU A 43 9.62 -20.65 14.13
C GLU A 43 9.78 -19.22 13.57
N GLN A 44 8.89 -18.82 12.66
CA GLN A 44 8.88 -17.48 12.09
C GLN A 44 8.51 -16.43 13.15
N ARG A 45 7.52 -16.72 13.99
CA ARG A 45 7.08 -15.84 15.06
C ARG A 45 8.20 -15.58 16.09
N LEU A 46 8.94 -16.64 16.50
CA LEU A 46 10.10 -16.51 17.39
C LEU A 46 11.23 -15.69 16.74
N ALA A 47 11.45 -15.82 15.43
CA ALA A 47 12.44 -15.01 14.73
C ALA A 47 12.06 -13.51 14.74
N LEU A 48 10.78 -13.18 14.66
CA LEU A 48 10.31 -11.79 14.73
C LEU A 48 10.60 -11.16 16.11
N ASP A 49 10.40 -11.89 17.20
CA ASP A 49 10.65 -11.40 18.57
C ASP A 49 12.11 -10.97 18.81
N ASN A 50 13.05 -11.52 18.02
CA ASN A 50 14.46 -11.15 18.10
C ASN A 50 14.84 -9.88 17.33
N ILE A 51 14.03 -9.42 16.38
CA ILE A 51 14.39 -8.31 15.50
C ILE A 51 13.49 -7.08 15.64
N PHE A 52 12.26 -7.26 16.14
CA PHE A 52 11.31 -6.17 16.39
C PHE A 52 11.37 -5.69 17.84
N ASP A 53 11.05 -4.41 18.06
CA ASP A 53 10.92 -3.88 19.42
C ASP A 53 9.59 -4.30 20.06
N GLN A 54 8.59 -4.61 19.22
CA GLN A 54 7.31 -5.17 19.65
C GLN A 54 6.69 -5.99 18.51
N VAL A 55 6.10 -7.14 18.86
CA VAL A 55 5.28 -7.94 17.93
C VAL A 55 3.89 -8.07 18.52
N ILE A 56 2.88 -7.71 17.71
CA ILE A 56 1.46 -7.76 18.05
C ILE A 56 0.84 -8.89 17.22
N ASP A 57 0.19 -9.82 17.88
CA ASP A 57 -0.50 -10.92 17.21
C ASP A 57 -1.82 -10.41 16.61
N TYR A 58 -2.00 -10.60 15.31
CA TYR A 58 -3.26 -10.33 14.64
C TYR A 58 -4.32 -11.37 15.09
N PRO A 59 -5.60 -11.01 15.26
CA PRO A 59 -6.64 -11.96 15.64
C PRO A 59 -6.70 -13.18 14.72
N LYS A 60 -7.12 -14.34 15.27
CA LYS A 60 -7.26 -15.59 14.51
C LYS A 60 -8.50 -15.55 13.59
N GLU A 61 -8.43 -14.72 12.58
CA GLU A 61 -9.47 -14.50 11.56
C GLU A 61 -8.80 -14.23 10.21
N PRO A 62 -9.53 -14.27 9.08
CA PRO A 62 -8.98 -13.92 7.77
C PRO A 62 -8.33 -12.54 7.79
N LEU A 63 -7.11 -12.43 7.23
CA LEU A 63 -6.35 -11.19 7.22
C LEU A 63 -7.14 -10.06 6.56
N ASN A 64 -7.24 -8.95 7.27
CA ASN A 64 -7.72 -7.67 6.76
C ASN A 64 -6.59 -6.64 6.89
N TYR A 65 -6.13 -6.10 5.77
CA TYR A 65 -5.00 -5.16 5.76
C TYR A 65 -5.29 -3.89 6.54
N SER A 66 -6.48 -3.32 6.39
CA SER A 66 -6.93 -2.13 7.13
C SER A 66 -6.89 -2.39 8.63
N LYS A 67 -7.48 -3.51 9.07
CA LYS A 67 -7.51 -3.89 10.49
C LYS A 67 -6.10 -4.09 11.06
N ALA A 68 -5.21 -4.75 10.32
CA ALA A 68 -3.83 -4.94 10.77
C ALA A 68 -3.08 -3.61 10.92
N ILE A 69 -3.30 -2.66 10.01
CA ILE A 69 -2.72 -1.31 10.12
C ILE A 69 -3.32 -0.58 11.31
N ASN A 70 -4.64 -0.58 11.48
CA ASN A 70 -5.32 0.11 12.57
C ASN A 70 -4.83 -0.39 13.94
N ILE A 71 -4.74 -1.71 14.14
CA ILE A 71 -4.18 -2.33 15.37
C ILE A 71 -2.75 -1.84 15.62
N GLY A 72 -1.90 -1.80 14.59
CA GLY A 72 -0.52 -1.35 14.74
C GLY A 72 -0.41 0.14 15.04
N VAL A 73 -1.26 0.98 14.44
CA VAL A 73 -1.30 2.43 14.68
C VAL A 73 -1.73 2.76 16.11
N GLU A 74 -2.66 2.00 16.68
CA GLU A 74 -3.06 2.15 18.09
C GLU A 74 -1.88 1.95 19.05
N ALA A 75 -0.98 1.03 18.73
CA ALA A 75 0.21 0.76 19.55
C ALA A 75 1.39 1.73 19.31
N CYS A 76 1.27 2.69 18.37
CA CYS A 76 2.31 3.67 18.11
C CYS A 76 2.18 4.86 19.07
N ASP A 77 3.27 5.24 19.76
CA ASP A 77 3.29 6.40 20.68
C ASP A 77 3.82 7.68 20.04
N THR A 78 4.25 7.61 18.79
CA THR A 78 4.87 8.73 18.07
C THR A 78 3.86 9.48 17.18
N PRO A 79 4.10 10.78 16.87
CA PRO A 79 3.20 11.57 16.05
C PRO A 79 3.18 11.17 14.56
N TYR A 80 4.15 10.38 14.12
CA TYR A 80 4.24 9.87 12.75
C TYR A 80 4.37 8.35 12.75
N VAL A 81 3.83 7.72 11.71
CA VAL A 81 3.92 6.28 11.48
C VAL A 81 4.45 6.03 10.07
N LEU A 82 5.49 5.20 9.97
CA LEU A 82 5.94 4.64 8.70
C LEU A 82 5.31 3.26 8.53
N ILE A 83 4.27 3.15 7.72
CA ILE A 83 3.70 1.86 7.32
C ILE A 83 4.58 1.31 6.20
N ILE A 84 5.15 0.13 6.38
CA ILE A 84 6.02 -0.48 5.37
C ILE A 84 5.77 -1.98 5.27
N SER A 85 5.82 -2.52 4.05
CA SER A 85 5.67 -3.95 3.80
C SER A 85 6.94 -4.72 4.18
N SER A 86 6.77 -5.96 4.65
CA SER A 86 7.87 -6.85 5.07
C SER A 86 8.87 -7.24 3.98
N HIS A 87 8.70 -6.75 2.77
CA HIS A 87 9.55 -7.01 1.61
C HIS A 87 9.98 -5.73 0.86
N VAL A 88 9.86 -4.56 1.49
CA VAL A 88 10.29 -3.28 0.91
C VAL A 88 11.47 -2.73 1.67
N VAL A 89 12.60 -2.56 1.00
CA VAL A 89 13.87 -2.08 1.59
C VAL A 89 14.20 -0.69 1.06
N LEU A 90 14.56 0.22 1.96
CA LEU A 90 15.06 1.56 1.66
C LEU A 90 16.58 1.52 1.70
N THR A 91 17.24 1.54 0.53
CA THR A 91 18.70 1.38 0.42
C THR A 91 19.47 2.70 0.52
N ASP A 92 18.79 3.87 0.38
CA ASP A 92 19.38 5.17 0.68
C ASP A 92 19.11 5.54 2.14
N PRO A 93 20.12 5.78 2.96
CA PRO A 93 19.95 6.13 4.38
C PRO A 93 19.29 7.51 4.61
N TYR A 94 19.18 8.35 3.59
CA TYR A 94 18.57 9.68 3.69
C TYR A 94 17.14 9.75 3.18
N LEU A 95 16.57 8.63 2.70
CA LEU A 95 15.25 8.66 2.05
C LEU A 95 14.14 9.15 2.99
N ILE A 96 14.15 8.72 4.23
CA ILE A 96 13.20 9.20 5.26
C ILE A 96 13.41 10.68 5.55
N SER A 97 14.66 11.15 5.61
CA SER A 97 14.97 12.58 5.81
C SER A 97 14.39 13.46 4.69
N TYR A 98 14.47 13.01 3.44
CA TYR A 98 13.85 13.72 2.31
C TYR A 98 12.32 13.78 2.45
N GLY A 99 11.69 12.67 2.86
CA GLY A 99 10.25 12.65 3.15
C GLY A 99 9.86 13.64 4.25
N ILE A 100 10.60 13.65 5.35
CA ILE A 100 10.39 14.56 6.49
C ILE A 100 10.44 16.03 6.03
N ASN A 101 11.43 16.41 5.23
CA ASN A 101 11.57 17.78 4.73
C ASN A 101 10.35 18.20 3.90
N HIS A 102 9.91 17.36 2.96
CA HIS A 102 8.73 17.66 2.14
C HIS A 102 7.43 17.72 2.95
N ILE A 103 7.27 16.86 3.96
CA ILE A 103 6.09 16.93 4.84
C ILE A 103 6.09 18.25 5.62
N SER A 104 7.25 18.73 6.08
CA SER A 104 7.39 20.02 6.76
C SER A 104 7.02 21.20 5.85
N GLU A 105 7.45 21.16 4.60
CA GLU A 105 7.12 22.15 3.57
C GLU A 105 5.64 22.08 3.13
N GLY A 106 5.04 20.89 3.21
CA GLY A 106 3.66 20.64 2.79
C GLY A 106 2.57 21.29 3.64
N GLY A 107 2.94 21.76 4.86
CA GLY A 107 2.03 22.43 5.79
C GLY A 107 1.09 21.49 6.53
N GLU A 108 0.10 22.08 7.19
CA GLU A 108 -0.81 21.33 8.08
C GLU A 108 -1.62 20.27 7.33
N ARG A 109 -2.15 20.60 6.16
CA ARG A 109 -2.99 19.69 5.35
C ARG A 109 -2.19 18.63 4.57
N CYS A 110 -0.89 18.53 4.78
CA CYS A 110 -0.09 17.44 4.24
C CYS A 110 -0.25 16.19 5.11
N LEU A 111 -0.78 15.13 4.54
CA LEU A 111 -0.99 13.84 5.22
C LEU A 111 0.34 13.14 5.56
N GLY A 112 1.33 13.29 4.66
CA GLY A 112 2.59 12.59 4.72
C GLY A 112 3.19 12.38 3.34
N CYS A 113 3.93 11.28 3.17
CA CYS A 113 4.47 10.88 1.87
C CYS A 113 4.43 9.36 1.71
N CYS A 114 4.56 8.88 0.47
CA CYS A 114 4.83 7.47 0.19
C CYS A 114 6.05 7.32 -0.72
N PHE A 115 6.73 6.18 -0.58
CA PHE A 115 7.94 5.86 -1.33
C PHE A 115 7.67 4.65 -2.24
N ASN A 116 7.79 4.86 -3.54
CA ASN A 116 7.55 3.85 -4.56
C ASN A 116 8.85 3.47 -5.26
N GLN A 117 8.95 2.22 -5.70
CA GLN A 117 10.05 1.77 -6.52
C GLN A 117 9.98 2.46 -7.89
N GLY A 118 11.11 2.96 -8.36
CA GLY A 118 11.26 3.58 -9.66
C GLY A 118 12.06 4.87 -9.57
N GLY A 119 12.40 5.44 -10.70
CA GLY A 119 13.06 6.74 -10.83
C GLY A 119 12.52 7.48 -12.03
N ASP A 120 12.64 8.77 -12.05
CA ASP A 120 12.38 9.56 -13.23
C ASP A 120 13.56 9.44 -14.20
N TYR A 121 13.33 9.55 -15.49
CA TYR A 121 14.35 9.36 -16.53
C TYR A 121 15.65 10.12 -16.19
N GLY A 122 16.72 9.37 -15.87
CA GLY A 122 18.02 9.91 -15.52
C GLY A 122 18.15 10.50 -14.10
N LYS A 123 17.12 10.45 -13.26
CA LYS A 123 17.16 10.86 -11.86
C LYS A 123 17.04 9.66 -10.92
N THR A 124 17.68 9.75 -9.77
CA THR A 124 17.61 8.71 -8.74
C THR A 124 16.29 8.70 -8.00
N TYR A 125 15.58 9.83 -7.99
CA TYR A 125 14.21 9.95 -7.45
C TYR A 125 13.47 11.13 -8.11
N GLY A 126 12.15 11.01 -8.15
CA GLY A 126 11.21 12.07 -8.49
C GLY A 126 10.22 12.26 -7.35
N VAL A 127 9.75 13.48 -7.16
CA VAL A 127 8.78 13.84 -6.14
C VAL A 127 7.60 14.55 -6.78
N THR A 128 6.39 14.12 -6.45
CA THR A 128 5.15 14.75 -6.90
C THR A 128 4.25 15.05 -5.71
N ARG A 129 3.83 16.31 -5.55
CA ARG A 129 2.74 16.64 -4.63
C ARG A 129 1.42 16.18 -5.24
N VAL A 130 0.71 15.34 -4.52
CA VAL A 130 -0.58 14.77 -4.94
C VAL A 130 -1.70 15.46 -4.17
N ASP A 131 -2.69 15.95 -4.90
CA ASP A 131 -3.92 16.54 -4.38
C ASP A 131 -5.13 16.00 -5.17
N LYS A 132 -6.35 16.51 -4.90
CA LYS A 132 -7.58 16.08 -5.57
C LYS A 132 -7.57 16.25 -7.11
N ARG A 133 -6.68 17.09 -7.66
CA ARG A 133 -6.65 17.41 -9.12
C ARG A 133 -5.84 16.39 -9.90
N ASN A 134 -4.77 15.84 -9.31
CA ASN A 134 -3.86 14.91 -9.97
C ASN A 134 -3.87 13.49 -9.38
N PHE A 135 -4.64 13.25 -8.32
CA PHE A 135 -4.82 11.91 -7.74
C PHE A 135 -5.36 10.92 -8.79
N SER A 136 -4.64 9.84 -8.98
CA SER A 136 -4.92 8.86 -10.03
C SER A 136 -4.37 7.49 -9.64
N LEU A 137 -4.61 6.47 -10.48
CA LEU A 137 -4.05 5.13 -10.29
C LEU A 137 -2.52 5.09 -10.22
N LEU A 138 -1.84 6.03 -10.89
CA LEU A 138 -0.38 6.13 -10.91
C LEU A 138 0.18 7.05 -9.82
N LEU A 139 -0.64 7.98 -9.35
CA LEU A 139 -0.30 8.95 -8.32
C LEU A 139 -1.21 8.74 -7.11
N GLY A 140 -1.23 7.53 -6.59
CA GLY A 140 -1.95 7.16 -5.39
C GLY A 140 -1.04 7.00 -4.19
N LEU A 141 -1.62 6.99 -3.00
CA LEU A 141 -0.92 6.60 -1.78
C LEU A 141 -0.61 5.09 -1.84
N SER A 142 0.53 4.67 -1.31
CA SER A 142 0.90 3.25 -1.24
C SER A 142 1.39 2.87 0.15
N ASN A 143 0.62 2.03 0.84
CA ASN A 143 0.99 1.44 2.14
C ASN A 143 2.10 0.38 2.02
N SER A 144 2.65 0.15 0.84
CA SER A 144 3.89 -0.62 0.74
C SER A 144 5.07 0.12 1.37
N CYS A 145 5.08 1.46 1.35
CA CYS A 145 5.95 2.31 2.17
C CYS A 145 5.35 3.72 2.27
N ALA A 146 4.60 4.02 3.33
CA ALA A 146 3.93 5.29 3.56
C ALA A 146 4.32 5.89 4.92
N PHE A 147 4.86 7.10 4.91
CA PHE A 147 5.21 7.88 6.10
C PHE A 147 4.12 8.92 6.35
N LEU A 148 3.28 8.72 7.35
CA LEU A 148 2.04 9.46 7.57
C LEU A 148 2.00 10.13 8.95
N LYS A 149 1.30 11.25 9.05
CA LYS A 149 0.92 11.84 10.34
C LYS A 149 -0.11 10.91 11.01
N LYS A 150 0.22 10.39 12.20
CA LYS A 150 -0.63 9.46 12.97
C LYS A 150 -2.03 10.03 13.22
N GLN A 151 -2.13 11.34 13.50
CA GLN A 151 -3.39 12.01 13.79
C GLN A 151 -4.44 11.73 12.72
N TYR A 152 -4.09 11.82 11.44
CA TYR A 152 -5.05 11.56 10.36
C TYR A 152 -5.55 10.11 10.32
N ILE A 153 -4.71 9.15 10.71
CA ILE A 153 -5.15 7.74 10.78
C ILE A 153 -6.05 7.52 11.99
N VAL A 154 -5.79 8.20 13.11
CA VAL A 154 -6.64 8.16 14.32
C VAL A 154 -7.99 8.81 14.07
N ASP A 155 -8.02 9.97 13.41
CA ASP A 155 -9.24 10.71 13.09
C ASP A 155 -10.13 9.96 12.08
N GLN A 156 -9.51 9.28 11.12
CA GLN A 156 -10.17 8.43 10.12
C GLN A 156 -9.36 7.15 9.93
N PRO A 157 -9.66 6.07 10.64
CA PRO A 157 -9.01 4.78 10.45
C PRO A 157 -9.21 4.22 9.04
N PHE A 158 -8.30 3.36 8.61
CA PHE A 158 -8.47 2.62 7.37
C PHE A 158 -9.72 1.76 7.43
N ARG A 159 -10.57 1.86 6.42
CA ARG A 159 -11.85 1.16 6.38
C ARG A 159 -11.68 -0.35 6.18
N GLU A 160 -12.20 -1.13 7.11
CA GLU A 160 -12.06 -2.59 7.11
C GLU A 160 -12.97 -3.30 6.08
N ASP A 161 -13.98 -2.60 5.56
CA ASP A 161 -14.84 -3.13 4.49
C ASP A 161 -14.24 -2.94 3.07
N VAL A 162 -13.08 -2.29 2.98
CA VAL A 162 -12.28 -2.18 1.76
C VAL A 162 -11.33 -3.37 1.68
N PHE A 163 -11.60 -4.29 0.76
CA PHE A 163 -10.91 -5.58 0.69
C PHE A 163 -9.53 -5.52 0.03
N SER A 164 -9.17 -4.41 -0.61
CA SER A 164 -7.86 -4.14 -1.23
C SER A 164 -7.74 -2.67 -1.60
N ALA A 165 -6.51 -2.13 -1.74
CA ALA A 165 -6.24 -0.73 -2.03
C ALA A 165 -6.89 0.22 -0.98
N GLU A 166 -6.81 -0.16 0.28
CA GLU A 166 -7.28 0.61 1.44
C GLU A 166 -6.60 1.97 1.55
N ASP A 167 -5.34 2.04 1.14
CA ASP A 167 -4.54 3.24 1.05
C ASP A 167 -5.10 4.26 0.06
N GLN A 168 -5.56 3.80 -1.09
CA GLN A 168 -6.18 4.63 -2.12
C GLN A 168 -7.53 5.20 -1.62
N GLU A 169 -8.32 4.40 -0.93
CA GLU A 169 -9.60 4.83 -0.37
C GLU A 169 -9.40 5.88 0.71
N TRP A 170 -8.49 5.61 1.66
CA TRP A 170 -8.16 6.52 2.74
C TRP A 170 -7.61 7.86 2.21
N ALA A 171 -6.68 7.82 1.25
CA ALA A 171 -6.17 9.03 0.63
C ALA A 171 -7.28 9.80 -0.11
N ALA A 172 -8.12 9.11 -0.89
CA ALA A 172 -9.22 9.72 -1.62
C ALA A 172 -10.20 10.46 -0.70
N TYR A 173 -10.48 9.92 0.48
CA TYR A 173 -11.29 10.58 1.51
C TYR A 173 -10.70 11.94 1.88
N TYR A 174 -9.45 11.99 2.31
CA TYR A 174 -8.81 13.22 2.73
C TYR A 174 -8.62 14.24 1.61
N LEU A 175 -8.22 13.77 0.41
CA LEU A 175 -8.01 14.66 -0.74
C LEU A 175 -9.31 15.34 -1.18
N ARG A 176 -10.44 14.62 -1.11
CA ARG A 176 -11.73 15.13 -1.60
C ARG A 176 -12.51 15.90 -0.56
N GLN A 177 -12.49 15.45 0.69
CA GLN A 177 -13.31 16.04 1.75
C GLN A 177 -12.59 17.16 2.52
N HIS A 178 -11.26 17.08 2.64
CA HIS A 178 -10.47 17.97 3.50
C HIS A 178 -9.44 18.81 2.74
N ASP A 179 -9.46 18.78 1.40
CA ASP A 179 -8.51 19.50 0.55
C ASP A 179 -7.04 19.25 0.97
N ALA A 180 -6.78 18.01 1.36
CA ALA A 180 -5.47 17.57 1.80
C ALA A 180 -4.52 17.30 0.62
N SER A 181 -3.26 17.01 0.93
CA SER A 181 -2.27 16.57 -0.05
C SER A 181 -1.29 15.59 0.59
N PHE A 182 -0.54 14.87 -0.23
CA PHE A 182 0.62 14.09 0.20
C PHE A 182 1.72 14.15 -0.88
N PHE A 183 2.92 13.69 -0.56
CA PHE A 183 4.01 13.57 -1.53
C PHE A 183 4.21 12.13 -1.96
N SER A 184 4.28 11.90 -3.26
CA SER A 184 4.63 10.60 -3.84
C SER A 184 6.07 10.66 -4.35
N PHE A 185 6.93 9.85 -3.74
CA PHE A 185 8.33 9.65 -4.15
C PHE A 185 8.43 8.41 -5.03
N HIS A 186 9.18 8.52 -6.10
CA HIS A 186 9.59 7.41 -6.94
C HIS A 186 11.12 7.34 -6.93
N SER A 187 11.70 6.27 -6.41
CA SER A 187 13.15 6.18 -6.21
C SER A 187 13.70 4.81 -6.59
N VAL A 188 14.89 4.82 -7.20
CA VAL A 188 15.67 3.59 -7.46
C VAL A 188 16.20 2.95 -6.18
N TYR A 189 16.18 3.68 -5.07
CA TYR A 189 16.61 3.20 -3.75
C TYR A 189 15.49 2.54 -2.94
N VAL A 190 14.27 2.49 -3.46
CA VAL A 190 13.16 1.69 -2.91
C VAL A 190 13.18 0.35 -3.63
N LYS A 191 13.44 -0.73 -2.90
CA LYS A 191 13.56 -2.08 -3.47
C LYS A 191 12.46 -2.98 -2.97
N TYR A 192 11.75 -3.62 -3.89
CA TYR A 192 10.80 -4.68 -3.59
C TYR A 192 11.51 -6.03 -3.70
N LEU A 193 11.68 -6.73 -2.58
CA LEU A 193 12.38 -8.02 -2.53
C LEU A 193 11.51 -9.19 -3.01
N ASN A 194 10.19 -9.03 -3.00
CA ASN A 194 9.25 -10.03 -3.49
C ASN A 194 8.53 -9.51 -4.75
N PRO A 195 9.03 -9.82 -5.95
CA PRO A 195 8.45 -9.34 -7.21
C PRO A 195 7.21 -10.12 -7.65
N ASN A 196 6.75 -11.12 -6.90
CA ASN A 196 5.62 -11.96 -7.30
C ASN A 196 4.32 -11.17 -7.33
N VAL A 197 3.96 -10.70 -8.53
CA VAL A 197 2.67 -10.10 -8.81
C VAL A 197 1.66 -11.23 -9.01
N ASN A 198 0.74 -11.37 -8.06
CA ASN A 198 -0.38 -12.30 -8.18
C ASN A 198 -1.51 -11.62 -8.98
N ASP A 199 -1.96 -12.27 -10.07
CA ASP A 199 -3.05 -11.78 -10.91
C ASP A 199 -4.35 -11.55 -10.12
N VAL A 200 -4.61 -12.38 -9.11
CA VAL A 200 -5.77 -12.24 -8.22
C VAL A 200 -5.66 -10.95 -7.39
N LYS A 201 -4.47 -10.65 -6.88
CA LYS A 201 -4.18 -9.40 -6.16
C LYS A 201 -4.47 -8.20 -7.04
N THR A 202 -3.82 -8.15 -8.22
CA THR A 202 -3.98 -7.05 -9.17
C THR A 202 -5.46 -6.85 -9.53
N MET A 203 -6.19 -7.95 -9.76
CA MET A 203 -7.62 -7.88 -10.06
C MET A 203 -8.43 -7.34 -8.89
N ASN A 204 -8.15 -7.75 -7.65
CA ASN A 204 -8.82 -7.24 -6.45
C ASN A 204 -8.54 -5.75 -6.25
N GLU A 205 -7.31 -5.30 -6.43
CA GLU A 205 -6.95 -3.88 -6.36
C GLU A 205 -7.74 -3.04 -7.38
N PHE A 206 -7.78 -3.47 -8.65
CA PHE A 206 -8.54 -2.76 -9.68
C PHE A 206 -10.05 -2.70 -9.38
N ILE A 207 -10.64 -3.79 -8.91
CA ILE A 207 -12.07 -3.84 -8.58
C ILE A 207 -12.35 -2.96 -7.37
N SER A 208 -11.50 -3.01 -6.36
CA SER A 208 -11.62 -2.17 -5.17
C SER A 208 -11.50 -0.69 -5.54
N MET A 209 -10.47 -0.31 -6.28
CA MET A 209 -10.31 1.06 -6.77
C MET A 209 -11.48 1.52 -7.64
N ALA A 210 -12.00 0.68 -8.53
CA ALA A 210 -13.17 1.00 -9.34
C ALA A 210 -14.41 1.26 -8.50
N TYR A 211 -14.58 0.52 -7.41
CA TYR A 211 -15.76 0.66 -6.56
C TYR A 211 -15.64 1.83 -5.58
N PHE A 212 -14.52 1.95 -4.87
CA PHE A 212 -14.37 2.88 -3.76
C PHE A 212 -13.77 4.25 -4.15
N THR A 213 -12.84 4.28 -5.13
CA THR A 213 -12.02 5.48 -5.35
C THR A 213 -12.07 6.06 -6.75
N HIS A 214 -12.07 5.24 -7.79
CA HIS A 214 -11.98 5.67 -9.19
C HIS A 214 -13.16 5.17 -10.03
N PRO A 215 -14.37 5.73 -9.85
CA PRO A 215 -15.58 5.27 -10.55
C PRO A 215 -15.47 5.32 -12.09
N ALA A 216 -14.59 6.15 -12.63
CA ALA A 216 -14.30 6.19 -14.06
C ALA A 216 -13.84 4.82 -14.63
N LEU A 217 -13.20 3.97 -13.80
CA LEU A 217 -12.78 2.62 -14.20
C LEU A 217 -13.95 1.69 -14.58
N ARG A 218 -15.17 2.03 -14.17
CA ARG A 218 -16.40 1.30 -14.50
C ARG A 218 -16.95 1.67 -15.87
N GLY A 219 -16.39 2.70 -16.49
CA GLY A 219 -16.88 3.26 -17.74
C GLY A 219 -16.38 2.50 -18.99
N PRO A 220 -17.04 2.74 -20.14
CA PRO A 220 -16.72 2.09 -21.43
C PRO A 220 -15.24 2.24 -21.82
N LYS A 221 -14.63 3.38 -21.50
CA LYS A 221 -13.19 3.65 -21.78
C LYS A 221 -12.24 2.59 -21.22
N TYR A 222 -12.61 1.93 -20.12
CA TYR A 222 -11.79 0.89 -19.48
C TYR A 222 -12.30 -0.52 -19.79
N ILE A 223 -13.59 -0.71 -19.95
CA ILE A 223 -14.21 -2.01 -20.20
C ILE A 223 -14.01 -2.44 -21.66
N ILE A 224 -14.29 -1.57 -22.64
CA ILE A 224 -14.22 -1.90 -24.08
C ILE A 224 -12.81 -2.36 -24.50
N PRO A 225 -11.70 -1.67 -24.13
CA PRO A 225 -10.37 -2.15 -24.48
C PRO A 225 -10.01 -3.53 -23.87
N ARG A 226 -10.57 -3.88 -22.71
CA ARG A 226 -10.37 -5.20 -22.11
C ARG A 226 -11.13 -6.27 -22.89
N LEU A 227 -12.35 -6.01 -23.31
CA LEU A 227 -13.11 -6.91 -24.18
C LEU A 227 -12.41 -7.11 -25.54
N ALA A 228 -11.89 -6.04 -26.14
CA ALA A 228 -11.11 -6.14 -27.37
C ALA A 228 -9.84 -6.97 -27.19
N ARG A 229 -9.12 -6.80 -26.06
CA ARG A 229 -7.94 -7.64 -25.74
C ARG A 229 -8.31 -9.09 -25.49
N ALA A 230 -9.47 -9.37 -24.89
CA ALA A 230 -9.97 -10.73 -24.71
C ALA A 230 -10.21 -11.40 -26.07
N LEU A 231 -10.88 -10.70 -26.98
CA LEU A 231 -11.13 -11.20 -28.34
C LEU A 231 -9.82 -11.44 -29.10
N LEU A 232 -8.88 -10.50 -29.08
CA LEU A 232 -7.56 -10.64 -29.73
C LEU A 232 -6.74 -11.79 -29.13
N ALA A 233 -6.81 -12.00 -27.82
CA ALA A 233 -6.13 -13.11 -27.17
C ALA A 233 -6.75 -14.46 -27.57
N PHE A 234 -8.08 -14.53 -27.70
CA PHE A 234 -8.79 -15.69 -28.18
C PHE A 234 -8.40 -16.03 -29.63
N LEU A 235 -8.41 -15.05 -30.53
CA LEU A 235 -8.00 -15.21 -31.93
C LEU A 235 -6.52 -15.63 -32.08
N ARG A 236 -5.68 -15.28 -31.12
CA ARG A 236 -4.26 -15.70 -31.07
C ARG A 236 -4.03 -17.02 -30.31
N MET A 237 -5.06 -17.82 -30.08
CA MET A 237 -5.04 -19.09 -29.36
C MET A 237 -4.37 -19.00 -27.97
N ARG A 238 -4.67 -17.91 -27.22
CA ARG A 238 -4.19 -17.66 -25.86
C ARG A 238 -5.38 -17.62 -24.87
N PRO A 239 -6.01 -18.78 -24.57
CA PRO A 239 -7.27 -18.84 -23.84
C PRO A 239 -7.18 -18.25 -22.42
N GLU A 240 -6.06 -18.48 -21.69
CA GLU A 240 -5.88 -17.95 -20.34
C GLU A 240 -5.84 -16.42 -20.32
N ARG A 241 -5.18 -15.78 -21.29
CA ARG A 241 -5.19 -14.32 -21.43
C ARG A 241 -6.57 -13.79 -21.80
N ALA A 242 -7.28 -14.48 -22.66
CA ALA A 242 -8.65 -14.13 -23.02
C ALA A 242 -9.56 -14.18 -21.81
N LYS A 243 -9.51 -15.26 -21.03
CA LYS A 243 -10.24 -15.46 -19.78
C LYS A 243 -9.93 -14.34 -18.77
N HIS A 244 -8.64 -14.03 -18.54
CA HIS A 244 -8.22 -12.95 -17.63
C HIS A 244 -8.85 -11.60 -18.01
N HIS A 245 -8.75 -11.19 -19.27
CA HIS A 245 -9.32 -9.91 -19.71
C HIS A 245 -10.85 -9.88 -19.64
N LEU A 246 -11.52 -10.99 -19.97
CA LEU A 246 -12.96 -11.10 -19.88
C LEU A 246 -13.44 -11.04 -18.42
N THR A 247 -12.79 -11.78 -17.53
CA THR A 247 -13.09 -11.76 -16.09
C THR A 247 -12.95 -10.35 -15.51
N MET A 248 -11.87 -9.65 -15.87
CA MET A 248 -11.66 -8.27 -15.42
C MET A 248 -12.72 -7.32 -15.95
N ALA A 249 -13.07 -7.41 -17.25
CA ALA A 249 -14.11 -6.57 -17.84
C ALA A 249 -15.48 -6.78 -17.18
N THR A 250 -15.85 -8.06 -16.97
CA THR A 250 -17.09 -8.44 -16.29
C THR A 250 -17.11 -7.93 -14.84
N ALA A 251 -16.02 -8.12 -14.12
CA ALA A 251 -15.92 -7.68 -12.72
C ALA A 251 -16.07 -6.14 -12.60
N LEU A 252 -15.38 -5.37 -13.45
CA LEU A 252 -15.52 -3.92 -13.48
C LEU A 252 -16.95 -3.48 -13.85
N PHE A 253 -17.56 -4.14 -14.82
CA PHE A 253 -18.95 -3.85 -15.21
C PHE A 253 -19.92 -4.10 -14.05
N MET A 254 -19.78 -5.23 -13.34
CA MET A 254 -20.65 -5.61 -12.23
C MET A 254 -20.57 -4.65 -11.04
N THR A 255 -19.44 -3.92 -10.87
CA THR A 255 -19.32 -2.90 -9.80
C THR A 255 -20.26 -1.70 -9.98
N ASN A 256 -20.89 -1.53 -11.15
CA ASN A 256 -21.95 -0.52 -11.36
C ASN A 256 -23.27 -0.91 -10.70
N PHE A 257 -23.49 -2.20 -10.44
CA PHE A 257 -24.78 -2.72 -9.98
C PHE A 257 -24.76 -3.21 -8.54
N ARG A 258 -23.59 -3.64 -8.05
CA ARG A 258 -23.45 -4.18 -6.70
C ARG A 258 -22.09 -3.95 -6.10
N LYS A 259 -22.03 -3.84 -4.77
CA LYS A 259 -20.77 -3.87 -4.02
C LYS A 259 -20.09 -5.22 -4.26
N PRO A 260 -18.80 -5.24 -4.66
CA PRO A 260 -18.09 -6.49 -4.80
C PRO A 260 -17.92 -7.16 -3.44
N VAL A 261 -18.38 -8.42 -3.33
CA VAL A 261 -18.14 -9.24 -2.15
C VAL A 261 -16.84 -10.01 -2.39
N ARG A 262 -15.75 -9.54 -1.79
CA ARG A 262 -14.44 -10.20 -1.86
C ARG A 262 -13.80 -10.20 -0.49
N LYS A 263 -13.06 -11.26 -0.21
CA LYS A 263 -12.23 -11.33 1.00
C LYS A 263 -10.88 -10.69 0.69
N SER A 264 -10.30 -10.06 1.70
CA SER A 264 -8.93 -9.53 1.67
C SER A 264 -7.91 -10.66 1.79
N SER A 265 -8.13 -11.83 1.17
CA SER A 265 -7.27 -12.98 1.37
C SER A 265 -6.16 -13.04 0.33
N TYR A 266 -4.93 -13.03 0.83
CA TYR A 266 -3.71 -13.41 0.10
C TYR A 266 -3.27 -14.84 0.43
N TYR A 267 -3.95 -15.50 1.37
CA TYR A 267 -3.52 -16.71 2.05
C TYR A 267 -4.65 -17.74 2.09
N ASP A 268 -5.20 -18.05 0.92
CA ASP A 268 -6.00 -19.27 0.72
C ASP A 268 -5.12 -20.35 0.10
#